data_258fa79ad2ae3e0814d70612438bf0b3
#
_entry.id   258fa79ad2ae3e0814d70612438bf0b3
#
_cell.length_a   1.000
_cell.length_b   1.000
_cell.length_c   1.000
_cell.angle_alpha   90.00
_cell.angle_beta   90.00
_cell.angle_gamma   90.00
#
_symmetry.space_group_name_H-M   'P 1'
#
loop_
_entity.id
_entity.type
_entity.pdbx_description
1 polymer ?
#
loop_
_entity_poly.entity_id
_entity_poly.type
_entity_poly.pdbx_seq_one_letter_code
_entity_poly.pdbx_strand_id
1 'polypeptide(L)'
;MEKWDLYNAKREKSGITMCRGEIIPKGLYHLSVSVWIVNQQGQYLLSQRHPKKQYPLYWECTGGSVFSGETSLQGAIREVKEELGILLTPGSEKLIYQTRRENVQDFYDVWLFHRDIKIEEMRLQETEVVDVQWVSSDKLFSPETTASPDYLCRSVNRLKKRRARRCQSLCVRRFFFVHFSAFRTPF
;
A
#
# COMPACT_ATOMS: atom_id res chain seq x y z
N MET A 1 16.83 -14.41 7.29
CA MET A 1 15.43 -14.88 7.18
C MET A 1 14.56 -13.84 7.84
N GLU A 2 13.52 -13.37 7.16
CA GLU A 2 12.62 -12.35 7.68
C GLU A 2 11.83 -12.86 8.87
N LYS A 3 11.80 -12.08 9.95
CA LYS A 3 11.01 -12.37 11.16
C LYS A 3 9.93 -11.33 11.32
N TRP A 4 8.76 -11.79 11.75
CA TRP A 4 7.59 -10.94 12.00
C TRP A 4 7.15 -11.04 13.45
N ASP A 5 6.72 -9.93 14.03
CA ASP A 5 5.96 -9.95 15.28
C ASP A 5 4.52 -10.40 15.01
N LEU A 6 3.97 -11.23 15.89
CA LEU A 6 2.58 -11.61 15.84
C LEU A 6 1.73 -10.79 16.80
N TYR A 7 0.52 -10.51 16.38
CA TYR A 7 -0.47 -9.71 17.09
C TYR A 7 -1.73 -10.52 17.33
N ASN A 8 -2.41 -10.27 18.45
CA ASN A 8 -3.74 -10.82 18.71
C ASN A 8 -4.82 -10.08 17.91
N ALA A 9 -6.08 -10.52 18.01
CA ALA A 9 -7.20 -9.92 17.29
C ALA A 9 -7.49 -8.45 17.63
N LYS A 10 -6.95 -7.94 18.76
CA LYS A 10 -7.05 -6.54 19.19
C LYS A 10 -5.87 -5.68 18.70
N ARG A 11 -4.95 -6.27 17.91
CA ARG A 11 -3.73 -5.64 17.42
C ARG A 11 -2.70 -5.34 18.53
N GLU A 12 -2.71 -6.11 19.60
CA GLU A 12 -1.70 -6.07 20.64
C GLU A 12 -0.60 -7.10 20.32
N LYS A 13 0.67 -6.76 20.54
CA LYS A 13 1.77 -7.71 20.34
C LYS A 13 1.59 -8.91 21.26
N SER A 14 1.66 -10.12 20.68
CA SER A 14 1.52 -11.36 21.44
C SER A 14 2.80 -11.78 22.19
N GLY A 15 3.92 -11.13 21.90
CA GLY A 15 5.25 -11.56 22.37
C GLY A 15 5.85 -12.70 21.55
N ILE A 16 5.13 -13.22 20.54
CA ILE A 16 5.58 -14.29 19.65
C ILE A 16 6.14 -13.67 18.37
N THR A 17 7.30 -14.17 17.93
CA THR A 17 7.86 -13.89 16.61
C THR A 17 7.88 -15.18 15.79
N MET A 18 7.75 -15.04 14.45
CA MET A 18 7.85 -16.17 13.53
C MET A 18 8.66 -15.82 12.29
N CYS A 19 9.15 -16.82 11.59
CA CYS A 19 9.83 -16.64 10.32
C CYS A 19 8.84 -16.65 9.15
N ARG A 20 9.17 -15.89 8.09
CA ARG A 20 8.39 -15.94 6.84
C ARG A 20 8.32 -17.36 6.30
N GLY A 21 7.10 -17.81 5.96
CA GLY A 21 6.83 -19.15 5.43
C GLY A 21 6.34 -20.16 6.47
N GLU A 22 6.41 -19.83 7.75
CA GLU A 22 5.78 -20.63 8.81
C GLU A 22 4.26 -20.39 8.84
N ILE A 23 3.51 -21.35 9.40
CA ILE A 23 2.05 -21.25 9.52
C ILE A 23 1.71 -20.38 10.72
N ILE A 24 0.99 -19.28 10.47
CA ILE A 24 0.52 -18.38 11.52
C ILE A 24 -0.52 -19.11 12.38
N PRO A 25 -0.33 -19.18 13.71
CA PRO A 25 -1.30 -19.79 14.61
C PRO A 25 -2.68 -19.12 14.51
N LYS A 26 -3.73 -19.90 14.66
CA LYS A 26 -5.11 -19.40 14.60
C LYS A 26 -5.34 -18.28 15.63
N GLY A 27 -5.93 -17.17 15.18
CA GLY A 27 -6.22 -16.00 16.03
C GLY A 27 -5.04 -15.06 16.22
N LEU A 28 -3.89 -15.36 15.60
CA LEU A 28 -2.76 -14.45 15.49
C LEU A 28 -2.63 -13.91 14.07
N TYR A 29 -1.99 -12.76 13.96
CA TYR A 29 -1.88 -11.98 12.73
C TYR A 29 -0.50 -11.34 12.66
N HIS A 30 0.11 -11.30 11.48
CA HIS A 30 1.27 -10.45 11.26
C HIS A 30 0.86 -9.04 10.81
N LEU A 31 1.80 -8.16 10.56
CA LEU A 31 1.55 -6.81 10.08
C LEU A 31 2.10 -6.66 8.66
N SER A 32 1.30 -6.13 7.75
CA SER A 32 1.68 -5.83 6.38
C SER A 32 1.30 -4.40 6.01
N VAL A 33 2.00 -3.85 5.03
CA VAL A 33 1.83 -2.48 4.57
C VAL A 33 1.70 -2.40 3.06
N SER A 34 1.01 -1.38 2.60
CA SER A 34 1.05 -0.89 1.22
C SER A 34 1.28 0.61 1.23
N VAL A 35 2.06 1.10 0.28
CA VAL A 35 2.49 2.49 0.23
C VAL A 35 2.05 3.13 -1.07
N TRP A 36 1.23 4.15 -0.96
CA TRP A 36 0.83 4.97 -2.07
C TRP A 36 1.70 6.22 -2.10
N ILE A 37 2.36 6.45 -3.22
CA ILE A 37 3.16 7.65 -3.46
C ILE A 37 2.45 8.49 -4.52
N VAL A 38 2.21 9.76 -4.21
CA VAL A 38 1.50 10.70 -5.09
C VAL A 38 2.41 11.90 -5.36
N ASN A 39 2.55 12.26 -6.63
CA ASN A 39 3.30 13.46 -7.04
C ASN A 39 2.43 14.72 -7.02
N GLN A 40 3.04 15.89 -7.29
CA GLN A 40 2.34 17.18 -7.34
C GLN A 40 1.28 17.26 -8.46
N GLN A 41 1.41 16.44 -9.51
CA GLN A 41 0.44 16.32 -10.59
C GLN A 41 -0.76 15.42 -10.22
N GLY A 42 -0.80 14.87 -8.99
CA GLY A 42 -1.85 13.97 -8.54
C GLY A 42 -1.78 12.57 -9.16
N GLN A 43 -0.63 12.17 -9.70
CA GLN A 43 -0.40 10.84 -10.24
C GLN A 43 0.11 9.92 -9.14
N TYR A 44 -0.22 8.64 -9.25
CA TYR A 44 0.16 7.57 -8.34
C TYR A 44 1.31 6.75 -8.93
N LEU A 45 2.30 6.45 -8.12
CA LEU A 45 3.39 5.56 -8.52
C LEU A 45 2.94 4.12 -8.41
N LEU A 46 3.09 3.36 -9.50
CA LEU A 46 2.91 1.91 -9.52
C LEU A 46 4.22 1.22 -9.87
N SER A 47 4.44 0.07 -9.27
CA SER A 47 5.52 -0.87 -9.58
C SER A 47 4.97 -2.10 -10.26
N GLN A 48 5.71 -2.68 -11.20
CA GLN A 48 5.36 -3.93 -11.86
C GLN A 48 6.11 -5.09 -11.23
N ARG A 49 5.36 -6.10 -10.79
CA ARG A 49 5.89 -7.30 -10.12
C ARG A 49 6.80 -8.10 -11.02
N HIS A 50 7.89 -8.60 -10.44
CA HIS A 50 8.80 -9.50 -11.15
C HIS A 50 8.07 -10.78 -11.64
N PRO A 51 8.42 -11.34 -12.84
CA PRO A 51 7.78 -12.52 -13.40
C PRO A 51 7.79 -13.78 -12.51
N LYS A 52 8.74 -13.89 -11.59
CA LYS A 52 8.86 -15.03 -10.66
C LYS A 52 8.03 -14.89 -9.37
N LYS A 53 7.39 -13.75 -9.17
CA LYS A 53 6.52 -13.52 -7.99
C LYS A 53 5.12 -14.08 -8.21
N GLN A 54 4.38 -14.26 -7.14
CA GLN A 54 2.94 -14.48 -7.22
C GLN A 54 2.27 -13.29 -7.91
N TYR A 55 1.33 -13.52 -8.84
CA TYR A 55 0.75 -12.51 -9.74
C TYR A 55 1.82 -11.81 -10.58
N PRO A 56 2.50 -12.53 -11.48
CA PRO A 56 3.59 -12.00 -12.28
C PRO A 56 3.14 -10.87 -13.19
N LEU A 57 3.97 -9.84 -13.33
CA LEU A 57 3.76 -8.67 -14.20
C LEU A 57 2.52 -7.80 -13.88
N TYR A 58 1.86 -8.04 -12.74
CA TYR A 58 0.81 -7.14 -12.29
C TYR A 58 1.39 -5.82 -11.77
N TRP A 59 0.63 -4.75 -11.99
CA TRP A 59 0.93 -3.43 -11.42
C TRP A 59 0.33 -3.29 -10.02
N GLU A 60 1.12 -2.79 -9.09
CA GLU A 60 0.71 -2.61 -7.70
C GLU A 60 1.37 -1.39 -7.06
N CYS A 61 0.87 -0.97 -5.89
CA CYS A 61 1.61 -0.10 -5.01
C CYS A 61 2.65 -0.93 -4.24
N THR A 62 3.85 -0.38 -4.06
CA THR A 62 4.90 -0.99 -3.24
C THR A 62 4.39 -1.37 -1.85
N GLY A 63 4.84 -2.49 -1.32
CA GLY A 63 4.47 -2.92 0.02
C GLY A 63 4.95 -4.32 0.35
N GLY A 64 4.86 -4.66 1.61
CA GLY A 64 5.31 -5.95 2.11
C GLY A 64 5.00 -6.19 3.58
N SER A 65 5.73 -7.12 4.18
CA SER A 65 5.57 -7.47 5.59
C SER A 65 6.43 -6.60 6.47
N VAL A 66 5.89 -6.21 7.62
CA VAL A 66 6.61 -5.44 8.64
C VAL A 66 7.48 -6.41 9.46
N PHE A 67 8.76 -6.10 9.61
CA PHE A 67 9.68 -6.94 10.36
C PHE A 67 9.48 -6.82 11.86
N SER A 68 9.95 -7.83 12.57
CA SER A 68 9.94 -7.83 14.03
C SER A 68 10.70 -6.61 14.57
N GLY A 69 10.07 -5.89 15.49
CA GLY A 69 10.60 -4.66 16.07
C GLY A 69 10.26 -3.37 15.30
N GLU A 70 9.83 -3.46 14.04
CA GLU A 70 9.42 -2.29 13.27
C GLU A 70 7.99 -1.85 13.64
N THR A 71 7.74 -0.57 13.51
CA THR A 71 6.38 -0.02 13.38
C THR A 71 5.89 -0.16 11.96
N SER A 72 4.57 -0.07 11.75
CA SER A 72 3.96 -0.06 10.42
C SER A 72 4.58 1.00 9.48
N LEU A 73 4.85 2.20 10.00
CA LEU A 73 5.47 3.28 9.24
C LEU A 73 6.93 2.96 8.85
N GLN A 74 7.70 2.39 9.78
CA GLN A 74 9.09 2.00 9.50
C GLN A 74 9.14 0.92 8.42
N GLY A 75 8.27 -0.11 8.51
CA GLY A 75 8.14 -1.11 7.45
C GLY A 75 7.77 -0.50 6.10
N ALA A 76 6.83 0.44 6.08
CA ALA A 76 6.43 1.13 4.85
C ALA A 76 7.61 1.91 4.20
N ILE A 77 8.38 2.64 4.99
CA ILE A 77 9.56 3.40 4.50
C ILE A 77 10.65 2.45 4.01
N ARG A 78 10.91 1.35 4.74
CA ARG A 78 11.89 0.33 4.35
C ARG A 78 11.53 -0.31 3.01
N GLU A 79 10.28 -0.79 2.84
CA GLU A 79 9.82 -1.43 1.59
C GLU A 79 10.02 -0.52 0.37
N VAL A 80 9.64 0.76 0.48
CA VAL A 80 9.84 1.73 -0.61
C VAL A 80 11.32 1.95 -0.93
N LYS A 81 12.17 1.99 0.10
CA LYS A 81 13.63 2.11 -0.08
C LYS A 81 14.22 0.86 -0.74
N GLU A 82 13.80 -0.33 -0.30
CA GLU A 82 14.33 -1.60 -0.82
C GLU A 82 13.86 -1.85 -2.25
N GLU A 83 12.57 -1.76 -2.52
CA GLU A 83 12.01 -2.10 -3.83
C GLU A 83 12.26 -1.02 -4.90
N LEU A 84 12.25 0.28 -4.53
CA LEU A 84 12.29 1.40 -5.47
C LEU A 84 13.51 2.32 -5.32
N GLY A 85 14.31 2.15 -4.26
CA GLY A 85 15.43 3.03 -3.97
C GLY A 85 15.04 4.44 -3.51
N ILE A 86 13.76 4.68 -3.20
CA ILE A 86 13.26 5.99 -2.81
C ILE A 86 13.43 6.20 -1.30
N LEU A 87 14.06 7.29 -0.92
CA LEU A 87 14.14 7.70 0.48
C LEU A 87 12.92 8.55 0.86
N LEU A 88 12.03 7.97 1.66
CA LEU A 88 10.91 8.67 2.26
C LEU A 88 11.31 9.22 3.64
N THR A 89 11.01 10.48 3.90
CA THR A 89 11.24 11.14 5.19
C THR A 89 9.91 11.17 5.96
N PRO A 90 9.88 10.76 7.24
CA PRO A 90 8.70 10.94 8.08
C PRO A 90 8.29 12.41 8.19
N GLY A 91 6.97 12.66 8.33
CA GLY A 91 6.39 13.98 8.56
C GLY A 91 5.35 14.43 7.53
N SER A 92 5.28 13.78 6.36
CA SER A 92 4.25 14.07 5.33
C SER A 92 3.32 12.89 5.05
N GLU A 93 3.53 11.78 5.75
CA GLU A 93 2.76 10.55 5.58
C GLU A 93 1.38 10.64 6.22
N LYS A 94 0.44 9.89 5.66
CA LYS A 94 -0.89 9.69 6.23
C LYS A 94 -1.24 8.21 6.20
N LEU A 95 -1.66 7.68 7.34
CA LEU A 95 -2.31 6.37 7.39
C LEU A 95 -3.75 6.55 6.87
N ILE A 96 -4.02 6.07 5.65
CA ILE A 96 -5.30 6.30 4.97
C ILE A 96 -6.27 5.14 5.10
N TYR A 97 -5.78 3.94 5.43
CA TYR A 97 -6.63 2.77 5.62
C TYR A 97 -5.96 1.75 6.53
N GLN A 98 -6.76 1.11 7.39
CA GLN A 98 -6.37 -0.02 8.22
C GLN A 98 -7.45 -1.09 8.19
N THR A 99 -7.06 -2.34 8.15
CA THR A 99 -8.00 -3.46 8.26
C THR A 99 -7.30 -4.70 8.80
N ARG A 100 -8.06 -5.63 9.33
CA ARG A 100 -7.63 -7.00 9.60
C ARG A 100 -8.18 -7.90 8.51
N ARG A 101 -7.32 -8.77 7.96
CA ARG A 101 -7.70 -9.72 6.91
C ARG A 101 -7.57 -11.13 7.47
N GLU A 102 -8.71 -11.79 7.65
CA GLU A 102 -8.79 -13.13 8.25
C GLU A 102 -8.17 -14.21 7.35
N ASN A 103 -8.36 -14.09 6.04
CA ASN A 103 -7.92 -15.09 5.06
C ASN A 103 -6.40 -15.16 4.85
N VAL A 104 -5.69 -14.10 5.22
CA VAL A 104 -4.22 -14.02 5.14
C VAL A 104 -3.58 -13.81 6.52
N GLN A 105 -4.40 -13.73 7.55
CA GLN A 105 -4.01 -13.54 8.96
C GLN A 105 -3.06 -12.36 9.14
N ASP A 106 -3.46 -11.18 8.63
CA ASP A 106 -2.69 -9.97 8.84
C ASP A 106 -3.52 -8.75 9.23
N PHE A 107 -2.85 -7.79 9.86
CA PHE A 107 -3.25 -6.40 9.87
C PHE A 107 -2.62 -5.71 8.69
N TYR A 108 -3.44 -5.03 7.89
CA TYR A 108 -3.02 -4.39 6.66
C TYR A 108 -3.19 -2.88 6.77
N ASP A 109 -2.07 -2.17 6.70
CA ASP A 109 -2.01 -0.72 6.76
C ASP A 109 -1.67 -0.13 5.41
N VAL A 110 -2.39 0.93 5.01
CA VAL A 110 -2.13 1.65 3.77
C VAL A 110 -1.67 3.07 4.11
N TRP A 111 -0.44 3.36 3.72
CA TRP A 111 0.19 4.65 3.90
C TRP A 111 0.15 5.46 2.61
N LEU A 112 -0.04 6.78 2.73
CA LEU A 112 0.06 7.73 1.64
C LEU A 112 1.22 8.68 1.91
N PHE A 113 2.09 8.85 0.91
CA PHE A 113 3.16 9.84 0.89
C PHE A 113 3.01 10.77 -0.30
N HIS A 114 3.39 12.02 -0.12
CA HIS A 114 3.56 12.98 -1.21
C HIS A 114 5.04 13.09 -1.53
N ARG A 115 5.42 12.73 -2.76
CA ARG A 115 6.81 12.77 -3.21
C ARG A 115 6.90 12.95 -4.72
N ASP A 116 7.65 13.98 -5.13
CA ASP A 116 8.06 14.13 -6.52
C ASP A 116 9.42 13.46 -6.69
N ILE A 117 9.50 12.54 -7.63
CA ILE A 117 10.73 11.85 -8.01
C ILE A 117 10.62 11.45 -9.48
N LYS A 118 11.70 11.57 -10.22
CA LYS A 118 11.78 11.09 -11.59
C LYS A 118 12.04 9.59 -11.61
N ILE A 119 11.46 8.89 -12.60
CA ILE A 119 11.63 7.44 -12.74
C ILE A 119 13.11 7.07 -12.87
N GLU A 120 13.89 7.90 -13.58
CA GLU A 120 15.32 7.69 -13.82
C GLU A 120 16.18 7.79 -12.56
N GLU A 121 15.65 8.38 -11.49
CA GLU A 121 16.32 8.48 -10.19
C GLU A 121 16.05 7.27 -9.29
N MET A 122 15.11 6.41 -9.66
CA MET A 122 14.74 5.23 -8.89
C MET A 122 15.73 4.08 -9.13
N ARG A 123 15.91 3.26 -8.10
CA ARG A 123 16.75 2.06 -8.16
C ARG A 123 15.89 0.86 -7.80
N LEU A 124 15.44 0.15 -8.82
CA LEU A 124 14.55 -0.98 -8.66
C LEU A 124 15.32 -2.19 -8.12
N GLN A 125 14.73 -2.89 -7.17
CA GLN A 125 15.19 -4.20 -6.74
C GLN A 125 14.78 -5.23 -7.79
N GLU A 126 15.71 -5.62 -8.66
CA GLU A 126 15.47 -6.44 -9.86
C GLU A 126 14.79 -7.79 -9.58
N THR A 127 14.91 -8.32 -8.36
CA THR A 127 14.24 -9.56 -7.94
C THR A 127 12.77 -9.37 -7.59
N GLU A 128 12.34 -8.15 -7.36
CA GLU A 128 11.00 -7.80 -6.87
C GLU A 128 10.21 -6.99 -7.89
N VAL A 129 10.85 -6.02 -8.55
CA VAL A 129 10.22 -5.01 -9.42
C VAL A 129 10.95 -4.95 -10.75
N VAL A 130 10.20 -5.00 -11.86
CA VAL A 130 10.78 -4.92 -13.22
C VAL A 130 10.51 -3.60 -13.92
N ASP A 131 9.51 -2.84 -13.49
CA ASP A 131 9.16 -1.55 -14.08
C ASP A 131 8.40 -0.66 -13.09
N VAL A 132 8.36 0.65 -13.35
CA VAL A 132 7.59 1.63 -12.59
C VAL A 132 6.94 2.65 -13.51
N GLN A 133 5.77 3.15 -13.13
CA GLN A 133 5.09 4.20 -13.88
C GLN A 133 4.29 5.13 -12.97
N TRP A 134 4.17 6.38 -13.37
CA TRP A 134 3.21 7.31 -12.83
C TRP A 134 1.88 7.19 -13.58
N VAL A 135 0.77 7.01 -12.86
CA VAL A 135 -0.57 6.87 -13.46
C VAL A 135 -1.53 7.90 -12.88
N SER A 136 -2.39 8.45 -13.71
CA SER A 136 -3.47 9.33 -13.24
C SER A 136 -4.50 8.54 -12.43
N SER A 137 -5.25 9.23 -11.57
CA SER A 137 -6.34 8.62 -10.80
C SER A 137 -7.36 7.92 -11.70
N ASP A 138 -7.69 8.51 -12.84
CA ASP A 138 -8.68 7.95 -13.77
C ASP A 138 -8.20 6.64 -14.39
N LYS A 139 -6.93 6.58 -14.80
CA LYS A 139 -6.31 5.35 -15.31
C LYS A 139 -6.20 4.29 -14.21
N LEU A 140 -5.80 4.69 -12.99
CA LEU A 140 -5.69 3.77 -11.85
C LEU A 140 -7.02 3.06 -11.55
N PHE A 141 -8.15 3.72 -11.76
CA PHE A 141 -9.49 3.20 -11.47
C PHE A 141 -10.24 2.70 -12.70
N SER A 142 -9.63 2.71 -13.88
CA SER A 142 -10.24 2.19 -15.10
C SER A 142 -10.36 0.67 -15.05
N PRO A 143 -11.38 0.08 -15.71
CA PRO A 143 -11.51 -1.39 -15.81
C PRO A 143 -10.35 -2.06 -16.57
N GLU A 144 -9.65 -1.29 -17.40
CA GLU A 144 -8.57 -1.75 -18.28
C GLU A 144 -7.22 -1.85 -17.56
N THR A 145 -7.10 -1.27 -16.38
CA THR A 145 -5.87 -1.39 -15.60
C THR A 145 -5.81 -2.79 -15.01
N THR A 146 -4.96 -3.63 -15.54
CA THR A 146 -4.61 -4.97 -15.01
C THR A 146 -3.81 -4.82 -13.71
N ALA A 147 -4.40 -4.17 -12.74
CA ALA A 147 -3.89 -4.15 -11.39
C ALA A 147 -4.27 -5.46 -10.70
N SER A 148 -3.37 -6.02 -9.91
CA SER A 148 -3.67 -7.23 -9.16
C SER A 148 -5.02 -7.11 -8.43
N PRO A 149 -5.95 -8.06 -8.64
CA PRO A 149 -7.27 -8.02 -8.00
C PRO A 149 -7.20 -7.93 -6.48
N ASP A 150 -6.11 -8.40 -5.89
CA ASP A 150 -5.95 -8.56 -4.45
C ASP A 150 -5.27 -7.37 -3.75
N TYR A 151 -4.37 -6.65 -4.39
CA TYR A 151 -3.58 -5.60 -3.74
C TYR A 151 -4.08 -4.17 -4.03
N LEU A 152 -4.27 -3.81 -5.28
CA LEU A 152 -4.82 -2.50 -5.65
C LEU A 152 -6.33 -2.44 -5.50
N CYS A 153 -6.99 -3.51 -5.92
CA CYS A 153 -8.45 -3.53 -6.06
C CYS A 153 -9.18 -3.69 -4.74
N ARG A 154 -8.62 -4.35 -3.72
CA ARG A 154 -9.35 -4.57 -2.46
C ARG A 154 -9.44 -3.32 -1.60
N SER A 155 -8.38 -2.56 -1.46
CA SER A 155 -8.45 -1.27 -0.77
C SER A 155 -9.29 -0.26 -1.55
N VAL A 156 -9.12 -0.20 -2.87
CA VAL A 156 -9.86 0.72 -3.75
C VAL A 156 -11.30 0.29 -4.01
N ASN A 157 -11.56 -0.99 -4.28
CA ASN A 157 -12.91 -1.49 -4.51
C ASN A 157 -13.75 -1.55 -3.22
N ARG A 158 -13.15 -1.76 -2.05
CA ARG A 158 -13.86 -1.55 -0.77
C ARG A 158 -14.18 -0.08 -0.54
N LEU A 159 -13.33 0.83 -0.94
CA LEU A 159 -13.62 2.26 -0.92
C LEU A 159 -14.78 2.59 -1.89
N LYS A 160 -14.79 2.02 -3.10
CA LYS A 160 -15.91 2.17 -4.06
C LYS A 160 -17.20 1.51 -3.54
N LYS A 161 -17.18 0.30 -3.00
CA LYS A 161 -18.38 -0.41 -2.48
C LYS A 161 -18.91 0.21 -1.19
N ARG A 162 -18.07 0.77 -0.33
CA ARG A 162 -18.53 1.54 0.85
C ARG A 162 -19.15 2.87 0.45
N ARG A 163 -18.75 3.48 -0.68
CA ARG A 163 -19.39 4.68 -1.24
C ARG A 163 -20.83 4.40 -1.69
N ALA A 164 -21.11 3.20 -2.22
CA ALA A 164 -22.48 2.78 -2.62
C ALA A 164 -23.38 2.42 -1.43
N ARG A 165 -22.84 2.09 -0.26
CA ARG A 165 -23.63 1.60 0.89
C ARG A 165 -23.64 2.44 2.16
N ARG A 166 -22.78 3.41 2.38
CA ARG A 166 -22.76 4.40 3.48
C ARG A 166 -21.40 5.10 3.55
N CYS A 167 -21.25 6.17 2.87
CA CYS A 167 -20.13 7.07 3.12
C CYS A 167 -20.53 8.07 4.23
N GLN A 168 -20.43 7.66 5.49
CA GLN A 168 -20.65 8.56 6.65
C GLN A 168 -19.41 8.78 7.51
N SER A 169 -18.21 8.31 7.13
CA SER A 169 -17.02 8.73 7.83
C SER A 169 -16.37 9.91 7.09
N LEU A 170 -16.33 11.03 7.78
CA LEU A 170 -15.82 12.33 7.31
C LEU A 170 -14.38 12.31 6.75
N CYS A 171 -13.57 11.34 7.11
CA CYS A 171 -12.18 11.24 6.66
C CYS A 171 -12.04 10.86 5.17
N VAL A 172 -12.85 9.89 4.71
CA VAL A 172 -12.79 9.43 3.30
C VAL A 172 -13.44 10.45 2.37
N ARG A 173 -14.52 11.14 2.82
CA ARG A 173 -15.14 12.25 2.07
C ARG A 173 -14.20 13.43 1.86
N ARG A 174 -13.40 13.82 2.85
CA ARG A 174 -12.45 14.92 2.72
C ARG A 174 -11.30 14.59 1.76
N PHE A 175 -10.80 13.36 1.78
CA PHE A 175 -9.70 12.96 0.92
C PHE A 175 -10.09 12.95 -0.57
N PHE A 176 -11.29 12.45 -0.90
CA PHE A 176 -11.77 12.44 -2.28
C PHE A 176 -12.29 13.83 -2.74
N PHE A 177 -12.89 14.62 -1.85
CA PHE A 177 -13.44 15.93 -2.22
C PHE A 177 -12.38 17.02 -2.37
N VAL A 178 -11.31 16.99 -1.57
CA VAL A 178 -10.22 17.99 -1.68
C VAL A 178 -9.43 17.81 -2.97
N HIS A 179 -9.30 16.60 -3.50
CA HIS A 179 -8.64 16.37 -4.78
C HIS A 179 -9.53 16.63 -6.00
N PHE A 180 -10.87 16.53 -5.87
CA PHE A 180 -11.80 16.78 -6.97
C PHE A 180 -12.24 18.24 -7.09
N SER A 181 -12.17 19.05 -6.04
CA SER A 181 -12.53 20.47 -6.11
C SER A 181 -11.41 21.40 -6.59
N ALA A 182 -10.18 20.90 -6.70
CA ALA A 182 -9.07 21.70 -7.24
C ALA A 182 -9.06 21.79 -8.79
N PHE A 183 -9.98 21.10 -9.49
CA PHE A 183 -10.06 21.08 -10.96
C PHE A 183 -11.36 21.70 -11.52
N ARG A 184 -11.97 22.64 -10.83
CA ARG A 184 -12.97 23.52 -11.45
C ARG A 184 -12.44 24.95 -11.43
N THR A 185 -11.71 25.33 -12.46
CA THR A 185 -11.60 26.72 -12.89
C THR A 185 -12.87 27.09 -13.64
N PRO A 186 -13.48 28.23 -13.37
CA PRO A 186 -14.62 28.71 -14.14
C PRO A 186 -14.16 29.33 -15.46
N PHE A 187 -14.87 29.03 -16.51
CA PHE A 187 -15.14 29.97 -17.59
C PHE A 187 -16.55 30.47 -17.41
#